data_82bf516012dd6324d8c21620d7399826
#
_entry.id   82bf516012dd6324d8c21620d7399826
#
_cell.length_a   1.000
_cell.length_b   1.000
_cell.length_c   1.000
_cell.angle_alpha   90.00
_cell.angle_beta   90.00
_cell.angle_gamma   90.00
#
_symmetry.space_group_name_H-M   'P 1'
#
loop_
_entity.id
_entity.type
_entity.pdbx_description
1 polymer ?
#
loop_
_entity_poly.entity_id
_entity_poly.type
_entity_poly.pdbx_seq_one_letter_code
_entity_poly.pdbx_strand_id
1 'polypeptide(L)'
;MRAKRIRFAAVMSFVLVLAAIAGSTAQARTESGAAQVTLTMWIMNNGPEPVADMKRILAPFERSTGINVNVQLVGWDVQYQRITNAAISGEAPDVTQAGTTQVPYFAALNGFENLASRVNRIGGRKAYAGGIWATTQLAGKPGVWSVPWFTEARTIYYRKDVYKRAGVNPQTAFKTWASFRAALLKLRSVRNVNGKPIMPFGQPGKTAWDLVHHIMPFVWGAGGAELTKNHRSSAIASPQAIRGVKYFSDLVPAGVFLKSSLEKNAPQVEEQFKGGQIATWIGGPWVLATVNRADDEAWVPEARRNVGVAQMPVGPTGKFYTFVGGSNLMVFKSSSHKNEAFRLIQYLSQNTVQRNYARIMGMFPARLVPQRQEGNRNANSKAFYQAIKHGRTYAPIASWGPVENAYKTRFGNILDIAAGQGRVSYSRSAVVNELRAAAREANTLLSQR
;
A
#
# COMPACT_ATOMS: atom_id res chain seq x y z
N MET A 1 -31.06 66.08 27.40
CA MET A 1 -30.58 67.49 27.35
C MET A 1 -29.71 67.71 26.13
N ARG A 2 -30.16 68.62 25.23
CA ARG A 2 -29.47 69.50 24.29
C ARG A 2 -28.23 68.91 23.55
N ALA A 3 -28.30 68.53 22.30
CA ALA A 3 -28.31 69.34 21.08
C ALA A 3 -27.19 70.43 20.97
N LYS A 4 -26.29 70.24 19.98
CA LYS A 4 -25.90 71.37 19.12
C LYS A 4 -25.25 70.87 17.82
N ARG A 5 -25.93 71.20 16.70
CA ARG A 5 -25.43 71.17 15.33
C ARG A 5 -24.58 72.41 15.12
N ILE A 6 -23.52 72.30 14.29
CA ILE A 6 -23.03 73.47 13.50
C ILE A 6 -22.64 72.97 12.08
N ARG A 7 -23.26 73.60 11.10
CA ARG A 7 -22.95 73.55 9.65
C ARG A 7 -22.04 74.77 9.33
N PHE A 8 -21.16 74.62 8.30
CA PHE A 8 -20.75 75.67 7.32
C PHE A 8 -19.96 74.94 6.25
N ALA A 9 -20.31 74.88 5.01
CA ALA A 9 -20.53 75.68 3.87
C ALA A 9 -19.22 76.13 3.17
N ALA A 10 -19.00 75.58 2.03
CA ALA A 10 -18.50 75.95 0.72
C ALA A 10 -17.50 77.13 0.57
N VAL A 11 -16.47 76.91 -0.27
CA VAL A 11 -16.16 77.80 -1.40
C VAL A 11 -15.33 77.00 -2.43
N MET A 12 -15.77 77.16 -3.69
CA MET A 12 -15.26 76.69 -4.97
C MET A 12 -14.17 77.61 -5.46
N SER A 13 -13.05 77.15 -5.97
CA SER A 13 -12.21 77.93 -6.90
C SER A 13 -11.59 77.03 -7.94
N PHE A 14 -11.98 77.28 -9.17
CA PHE A 14 -11.51 76.74 -10.44
C PHE A 14 -10.20 77.45 -10.83
N VAL A 15 -9.12 76.68 -11.12
CA VAL A 15 -8.02 77.18 -11.97
C VAL A 15 -7.66 76.06 -12.95
N LEU A 16 -7.95 76.37 -14.24
CA LEU A 16 -7.45 75.60 -15.39
C LEU A 16 -6.00 76.05 -15.66
N VAL A 17 -5.09 75.02 -15.72
CA VAL A 17 -3.81 75.18 -16.44
C VAL A 17 -3.69 74.03 -17.44
N LEU A 18 -3.81 74.36 -18.70
CA LEU A 18 -3.37 73.53 -19.82
C LEU A 18 -1.86 73.58 -19.91
N ALA A 19 -1.23 72.38 -19.84
CA ALA A 19 0.10 72.15 -20.36
C ALA A 19 0.12 70.83 -21.12
N ALA A 20 0.20 70.95 -22.45
CA ALA A 20 0.45 69.86 -23.37
C ALA A 20 1.89 69.33 -23.17
N ILE A 21 2.07 68.08 -22.86
CA ILE A 21 3.36 67.34 -22.99
C ILE A 21 3.09 66.06 -23.75
N ALA A 22 3.81 65.94 -24.85
CA ALA A 22 3.81 64.91 -25.85
C ALA A 22 4.04 63.47 -25.26
N GLY A 23 3.44 62.56 -25.96
CA GLY A 23 3.38 61.17 -25.71
C GLY A 23 4.64 60.41 -25.31
N SER A 24 4.45 59.51 -24.38
CA SER A 24 5.15 58.26 -24.26
C SER A 24 4.12 57.25 -23.79
N THR A 25 3.46 56.59 -24.74
CA THR A 25 2.69 55.37 -24.44
C THR A 25 3.66 54.28 -24.06
N ALA A 26 4.10 54.27 -22.78
CA ALA A 26 4.59 53.08 -22.17
C ALA A 26 3.41 52.12 -22.05
N GLN A 27 3.31 51.24 -23.03
CA GLN A 27 2.44 50.09 -22.98
C GLN A 27 2.91 49.21 -21.82
N ALA A 28 2.37 49.45 -20.63
CA ALA A 28 2.48 48.51 -19.54
C ALA A 28 1.88 47.18 -20.06
N ARG A 29 2.76 46.29 -20.52
CA ARG A 29 2.41 44.88 -20.62
C ARG A 29 1.98 44.48 -19.23
N THR A 30 0.69 44.48 -18.99
CA THR A 30 0.10 43.64 -17.97
C THR A 30 0.46 42.23 -18.38
N GLU A 31 1.57 41.68 -17.84
CA GLU A 31 1.73 40.26 -17.71
C GLU A 31 0.52 39.83 -16.90
N SER A 32 -0.50 39.32 -17.57
CA SER A 32 -1.53 38.53 -16.94
C SER A 32 -0.80 37.33 -16.39
N GLY A 33 -0.32 37.41 -15.17
CA GLY A 33 0.22 36.28 -14.46
C GLY A 33 -0.86 35.20 -14.49
N ALA A 34 -0.69 34.19 -15.36
CA ALA A 34 -1.57 33.05 -15.37
C ALA A 34 -1.64 32.54 -13.92
N ALA A 35 -2.84 32.48 -13.36
CA ALA A 35 -3.03 32.06 -11.99
C ALA A 35 -2.25 30.76 -11.76
N GLN A 36 -1.35 30.78 -10.79
CA GLN A 36 -0.47 29.66 -10.51
C GLN A 36 -1.31 28.44 -10.15
N VAL A 37 -1.23 27.37 -10.95
CA VAL A 37 -2.00 26.15 -10.73
C VAL A 37 -1.49 25.46 -9.47
N THR A 38 -2.42 25.13 -8.58
CA THR A 38 -2.15 24.29 -7.41
C THR A 38 -2.95 23.00 -7.50
N LEU A 39 -2.24 21.86 -7.57
CA LEU A 39 -2.84 20.54 -7.53
C LEU A 39 -2.97 20.07 -6.08
N THR A 40 -4.06 19.39 -5.76
CA THR A 40 -4.19 18.61 -4.52
C THR A 40 -3.88 17.14 -4.79
N MET A 41 -2.96 16.57 -4.01
CA MET A 41 -2.55 15.17 -4.11
C MET A 41 -2.75 14.44 -2.79
N TRP A 42 -3.51 13.35 -2.79
CA TRP A 42 -3.62 12.43 -1.67
C TRP A 42 -2.55 11.35 -1.75
N ILE A 43 -1.82 11.17 -0.65
CA ILE A 43 -0.88 10.06 -0.45
C ILE A 43 -1.21 9.33 0.85
N MET A 44 -0.76 8.07 0.97
CA MET A 44 -0.89 7.28 2.19
C MET A 44 0.40 7.35 3.02
N ASN A 45 0.37 6.74 4.21
CA ASN A 45 1.54 6.63 5.09
C ASN A 45 2.62 5.76 4.45
N ASN A 46 3.44 6.36 3.60
CA ASN A 46 4.54 5.73 2.89
C ASN A 46 5.86 6.18 3.53
N GLY A 47 6.42 5.36 4.38
CA GLY A 47 7.64 5.70 5.10
C GLY A 47 7.40 6.59 6.34
N PRO A 48 8.46 7.03 7.00
CA PRO A 48 8.39 7.73 8.29
C PRO A 48 7.83 9.15 8.22
N GLU A 49 8.16 9.90 7.15
CA GLU A 49 7.76 11.30 6.96
C GLU A 49 7.07 11.53 5.61
N PRO A 50 5.90 10.90 5.37
CA PRO A 50 5.36 10.78 4.00
C PRO A 50 5.15 12.11 3.30
N VAL A 51 4.65 13.15 4.00
CA VAL A 51 4.39 14.47 3.41
C VAL A 51 5.70 15.23 3.15
N ALA A 52 6.63 15.24 4.11
CA ALA A 52 7.91 15.90 3.97
C ALA A 52 8.77 15.25 2.87
N ASP A 53 8.78 13.91 2.83
CA ASP A 53 9.47 13.15 1.81
C ASP A 53 8.91 13.45 0.40
N MET A 54 7.57 13.49 0.27
CA MET A 54 6.94 13.80 -1.00
C MET A 54 7.24 15.24 -1.43
N LYS A 55 7.18 16.21 -0.53
CA LYS A 55 7.55 17.61 -0.83
C LYS A 55 8.98 17.73 -1.35
N ARG A 56 9.93 17.01 -0.76
CA ARG A 56 11.33 16.98 -1.25
C ARG A 56 11.41 16.42 -2.68
N ILE A 57 10.66 15.37 -2.99
CA ILE A 57 10.59 14.78 -4.33
C ILE A 57 9.94 15.75 -5.33
N LEU A 58 8.92 16.51 -4.93
CA LEU A 58 8.16 17.42 -5.80
C LEU A 58 8.85 18.77 -6.05
N ALA A 59 9.74 19.21 -5.17
CA ALA A 59 10.37 20.53 -5.30
C ALA A 59 11.03 20.82 -6.66
N PRO A 60 11.72 19.88 -7.35
CA PRO A 60 12.21 20.13 -8.71
C PRO A 60 11.09 20.27 -9.75
N PHE A 61 9.97 19.54 -9.58
CA PHE A 61 8.81 19.64 -10.46
C PHE A 61 8.16 21.02 -10.33
N GLU A 62 7.90 21.47 -9.11
CA GLU A 62 7.28 22.76 -8.83
C GLU A 62 8.12 23.91 -9.39
N ARG A 63 9.45 23.90 -9.17
CA ARG A 63 10.36 24.90 -9.73
C ARG A 63 10.39 24.92 -11.25
N SER A 64 10.33 23.75 -11.91
CA SER A 64 10.46 23.66 -13.37
C SER A 64 9.17 23.91 -14.12
N THR A 65 8.01 23.78 -13.46
CA THR A 65 6.70 23.85 -14.10
C THR A 65 5.85 25.02 -13.65
N GLY A 66 6.16 25.62 -12.50
CA GLY A 66 5.31 26.61 -11.83
C GLY A 66 4.01 26.02 -11.24
N ILE A 67 3.85 24.68 -11.26
CA ILE A 67 2.68 24.00 -10.71
C ILE A 67 2.98 23.63 -9.24
N ASN A 68 2.22 24.18 -8.31
CA ASN A 68 2.31 23.79 -6.90
C ASN A 68 1.57 22.46 -6.63
N VAL A 69 1.99 21.72 -5.61
CA VAL A 69 1.32 20.47 -5.20
C VAL A 69 1.03 20.50 -3.70
N ASN A 70 -0.23 20.61 -3.34
CA ASN A 70 -0.71 20.46 -1.96
C ASN A 70 -0.84 18.98 -1.62
N VAL A 71 0.16 18.45 -0.92
CA VAL A 71 0.20 17.04 -0.51
C VAL A 71 -0.58 16.84 0.78
N GLN A 72 -1.57 15.96 0.77
CA GLN A 72 -2.42 15.62 1.90
C GLN A 72 -2.28 14.14 2.25
N LEU A 73 -2.12 13.86 3.55
CA LEU A 73 -2.01 12.49 4.06
C LEU A 73 -3.39 11.88 4.28
N VAL A 74 -3.56 10.64 3.83
CA VAL A 74 -4.74 9.80 4.06
C VAL A 74 -4.28 8.48 4.67
N GLY A 75 -4.80 8.11 5.84
CA GLY A 75 -4.45 6.85 6.48
C GLY A 75 -4.90 5.63 5.66
N TRP A 76 -4.10 4.56 5.68
CA TRP A 76 -4.44 3.30 5.00
C TRP A 76 -5.77 2.71 5.46
N ASP A 77 -6.14 2.89 6.73
CA ASP A 77 -7.36 2.33 7.31
C ASP A 77 -8.64 2.99 6.77
N VAL A 78 -8.56 4.26 6.34
CA VAL A 78 -9.71 5.06 5.89
C VAL A 78 -9.68 5.37 4.39
N GLN A 79 -8.56 5.12 3.70
CA GLN A 79 -8.36 5.53 2.31
C GLN A 79 -9.40 4.93 1.35
N TYR A 80 -9.79 3.67 1.55
CA TYR A 80 -10.77 3.01 0.69
C TYR A 80 -12.10 3.75 0.68
N GLN A 81 -12.64 4.04 1.87
CA GLN A 81 -13.91 4.76 1.99
C GLN A 81 -13.78 6.21 1.52
N ARG A 82 -12.66 6.87 1.86
CA ARG A 82 -12.44 8.29 1.49
C ARG A 82 -12.33 8.48 -0.01
N ILE A 83 -11.61 7.61 -0.72
CA ILE A 83 -11.50 7.64 -2.19
C ILE A 83 -12.85 7.30 -2.83
N THR A 84 -13.58 6.31 -2.30
CA THR A 84 -14.92 5.95 -2.77
C THR A 84 -15.87 7.14 -2.68
N ASN A 85 -15.95 7.78 -1.52
CA ASN A 85 -16.82 8.94 -1.31
C ASN A 85 -16.46 10.09 -2.25
N ALA A 86 -15.17 10.42 -2.39
CA ALA A 86 -14.71 11.47 -3.29
C ALA A 86 -15.03 11.17 -4.77
N ALA A 87 -14.90 9.90 -5.19
CA ALA A 87 -15.24 9.49 -6.55
C ALA A 87 -16.74 9.60 -6.86
N ILE A 88 -17.60 9.41 -5.85
CA ILE A 88 -19.06 9.48 -6.00
C ILE A 88 -19.56 10.92 -5.88
N SER A 89 -19.08 11.69 -4.91
CA SER A 89 -19.52 13.08 -4.69
C SER A 89 -18.98 14.08 -5.70
N GLY A 90 -17.82 13.78 -6.31
CA GLY A 90 -17.08 14.74 -7.14
C GLY A 90 -16.24 15.75 -6.34
N GLU A 91 -16.37 15.79 -5.02
CA GLU A 91 -15.50 16.57 -4.13
C GLU A 91 -14.20 15.80 -3.85
N ALA A 92 -13.25 15.96 -4.74
CA ALA A 92 -12.06 15.14 -4.81
C ALA A 92 -10.79 15.98 -5.03
N PRO A 93 -9.59 15.44 -4.66
CA PRO A 93 -8.32 16.01 -5.07
C PRO A 93 -8.12 15.81 -6.59
N ASP A 94 -7.06 16.40 -7.14
CA ASP A 94 -6.70 16.17 -8.54
C ASP A 94 -6.10 14.78 -8.74
N VAL A 95 -5.21 14.36 -7.85
CA VAL A 95 -4.49 13.08 -7.91
C VAL A 95 -4.61 12.33 -6.60
N THR A 96 -4.79 11.03 -6.66
CA THR A 96 -4.71 10.16 -5.47
C THR A 96 -3.79 8.97 -5.73
N GLN A 97 -3.06 8.59 -4.68
CA GLN A 97 -2.54 7.25 -4.56
C GLN A 97 -3.69 6.27 -4.32
N ALA A 98 -3.58 5.05 -4.85
CA ALA A 98 -4.50 3.95 -4.59
C ALA A 98 -3.73 2.63 -4.48
N GLY A 99 -4.10 1.78 -3.55
CA GLY A 99 -3.58 0.41 -3.48
C GLY A 99 -3.94 -0.37 -4.74
N THR A 100 -3.00 -1.15 -5.26
CA THR A 100 -3.14 -1.85 -6.54
C THR A 100 -4.36 -2.78 -6.60
N THR A 101 -4.75 -3.39 -5.49
CA THR A 101 -5.90 -4.32 -5.39
C THR A 101 -7.24 -3.61 -5.50
N GLN A 102 -7.27 -2.30 -5.22
CA GLN A 102 -8.48 -1.49 -5.14
C GLN A 102 -8.76 -0.69 -6.42
N VAL A 103 -7.73 -0.49 -7.26
CA VAL A 103 -7.85 0.27 -8.51
C VAL A 103 -9.02 -0.20 -9.40
N PRO A 104 -9.26 -1.51 -9.60
CA PRO A 104 -10.38 -1.95 -10.45
C PRO A 104 -11.74 -1.55 -9.89
N TYR A 105 -11.92 -1.57 -8.57
CA TYR A 105 -13.14 -1.09 -7.93
C TYR A 105 -13.31 0.42 -8.16
N PHE A 106 -12.28 1.21 -7.89
CA PHE A 106 -12.34 2.66 -8.10
C PHE A 106 -12.60 3.02 -9.58
N ALA A 107 -11.98 2.29 -10.52
CA ALA A 107 -12.24 2.47 -11.95
C ALA A 107 -13.69 2.20 -12.34
N ALA A 108 -14.36 1.28 -11.64
CA ALA A 108 -15.77 0.96 -11.87
C ALA A 108 -16.73 2.06 -11.40
N LEU A 109 -16.35 2.86 -10.39
CA LEU A 109 -17.14 3.99 -9.87
C LEU A 109 -17.33 5.13 -10.89
N ASN A 110 -16.62 5.09 -12.02
CA ASN A 110 -16.64 6.14 -13.07
C ASN A 110 -16.20 7.54 -12.59
N GLY A 111 -15.58 7.64 -11.41
CA GLY A 111 -15.05 8.88 -10.82
C GLY A 111 -13.61 9.21 -11.23
N PHE A 112 -12.97 8.38 -12.07
CA PHE A 112 -11.59 8.53 -12.46
C PHE A 112 -11.40 8.67 -13.98
N GLU A 113 -10.33 9.39 -14.35
CA GLU A 113 -9.97 9.65 -15.74
C GLU A 113 -9.40 8.38 -16.39
N ASN A 114 -9.79 8.12 -17.65
CA ASN A 114 -9.18 7.10 -18.47
C ASN A 114 -7.89 7.63 -19.11
N LEU A 115 -6.75 7.14 -18.69
CA LEU A 115 -5.42 7.61 -19.10
C LEU A 115 -4.88 6.89 -20.35
N ALA A 116 -5.67 6.04 -21.02
CA ALA A 116 -5.20 5.20 -22.13
C ALA A 116 -4.52 6.00 -23.26
N SER A 117 -5.03 7.18 -23.60
CA SER A 117 -4.43 8.07 -24.61
C SER A 117 -3.12 8.75 -24.17
N ARG A 118 -2.84 8.76 -22.87
CA ARG A 118 -1.71 9.49 -22.28
C ARG A 118 -0.53 8.62 -21.89
N VAL A 119 -0.76 7.31 -21.59
CA VAL A 119 0.25 6.43 -20.99
C VAL A 119 1.46 6.15 -21.87
N ASN A 120 1.38 6.34 -23.17
CA ASN A 120 2.55 6.24 -24.08
C ASN A 120 3.64 7.26 -23.72
N ARG A 121 3.29 8.42 -23.16
CA ARG A 121 4.23 9.46 -22.71
C ARG A 121 5.09 9.01 -21.51
N ILE A 122 4.69 7.94 -20.82
CA ILE A 122 5.43 7.33 -19.72
C ILE A 122 6.00 5.94 -20.09
N GLY A 123 6.03 5.60 -21.37
CA GLY A 123 6.54 4.33 -21.89
C GLY A 123 5.50 3.21 -21.95
N GLY A 124 4.26 3.46 -21.57
CA GLY A 124 3.14 2.52 -21.67
C GLY A 124 3.42 1.18 -20.98
N ARG A 125 2.72 0.13 -21.42
CA ARG A 125 2.84 -1.23 -20.89
C ARG A 125 4.28 -1.77 -20.86
N LYS A 126 5.10 -1.42 -21.87
CA LYS A 126 6.48 -1.94 -21.99
C LYS A 126 7.41 -1.50 -20.84
N ALA A 127 7.07 -0.41 -20.16
CA ALA A 127 7.88 0.10 -19.06
C ALA A 127 7.68 -0.65 -17.73
N TYR A 128 6.68 -1.55 -17.64
CA TYR A 128 6.24 -2.21 -16.41
C TYR A 128 6.15 -3.73 -16.57
N ALA A 129 6.31 -4.48 -15.49
CA ALA A 129 6.02 -5.92 -15.49
C ALA A 129 4.52 -6.17 -15.74
N GLY A 130 4.20 -7.28 -16.42
CA GLY A 130 2.82 -7.57 -16.84
C GLY A 130 1.81 -7.62 -15.71
N GLY A 131 2.16 -8.24 -14.57
CA GLY A 131 1.31 -8.27 -13.38
C GLY A 131 1.08 -6.90 -12.76
N ILE A 132 2.12 -6.05 -12.71
CA ILE A 132 2.02 -4.67 -12.20
C ILE A 132 1.16 -3.83 -13.15
N TRP A 133 1.36 -3.96 -14.46
CA TRP A 133 0.53 -3.25 -15.44
C TRP A 133 -0.95 -3.67 -15.37
N ALA A 134 -1.23 -4.95 -15.14
CA ALA A 134 -2.61 -5.44 -15.04
C ALA A 134 -3.41 -4.74 -13.93
N THR A 135 -2.76 -4.26 -12.87
CA THR A 135 -3.43 -3.51 -11.78
C THR A 135 -3.96 -2.14 -12.22
N THR A 136 -3.60 -1.64 -13.40
CA THR A 136 -4.09 -0.37 -13.95
C THR A 136 -5.41 -0.49 -14.69
N GLN A 137 -5.89 -1.72 -14.89
CA GLN A 137 -6.99 -2.07 -15.78
C GLN A 137 -8.22 -2.53 -15.00
N LEU A 138 -9.36 -2.54 -15.66
CA LEU A 138 -10.61 -3.14 -15.19
C LEU A 138 -11.02 -4.21 -16.19
N ALA A 139 -11.17 -5.44 -15.73
CA ALA A 139 -11.58 -6.56 -16.58
C ALA A 139 -12.97 -6.27 -17.21
N GLY A 140 -13.08 -6.53 -18.51
CA GLY A 140 -14.31 -6.29 -19.28
C GLY A 140 -14.53 -4.85 -19.72
N LYS A 141 -13.66 -3.88 -19.32
CA LYS A 141 -13.76 -2.48 -19.73
C LYS A 141 -12.42 -2.01 -20.31
N PRO A 142 -12.34 -1.70 -21.62
CA PRO A 142 -11.11 -1.17 -22.23
C PRO A 142 -10.70 0.15 -21.61
N GLY A 143 -9.45 0.28 -21.20
CA GLY A 143 -8.91 1.51 -20.62
C GLY A 143 -7.74 1.30 -19.69
N VAL A 144 -7.19 2.41 -19.20
CA VAL A 144 -6.13 2.49 -18.19
C VAL A 144 -6.51 3.57 -17.20
N TRP A 145 -6.81 3.22 -15.95
CA TRP A 145 -7.33 4.17 -14.96
C TRP A 145 -6.30 4.63 -13.94
N SER A 146 -5.08 4.11 -14.03
CA SER A 146 -4.02 4.49 -13.11
C SER A 146 -2.65 4.29 -13.74
N VAL A 147 -1.61 4.83 -13.10
CA VAL A 147 -0.21 4.62 -13.47
C VAL A 147 0.52 3.97 -12.32
N PRO A 148 1.24 2.85 -12.54
CA PRO A 148 2.00 2.20 -11.49
C PRO A 148 3.11 3.11 -10.97
N TRP A 149 3.16 3.27 -9.66
CA TRP A 149 4.08 4.21 -9.01
C TRP A 149 5.22 3.49 -8.28
N PHE A 150 4.87 2.62 -7.35
CA PHE A 150 5.80 1.72 -6.71
C PHE A 150 5.18 0.34 -6.50
N THR A 151 6.03 -0.64 -6.23
CA THR A 151 5.61 -2.03 -6.00
C THR A 151 6.28 -2.59 -4.75
N GLU A 152 5.66 -3.63 -4.21
CA GLU A 152 6.16 -4.38 -3.07
C GLU A 152 5.81 -5.86 -3.20
N ALA A 153 6.50 -6.69 -2.41
CA ALA A 153 6.10 -8.08 -2.19
C ALA A 153 6.23 -8.41 -0.70
N ARG A 154 5.53 -9.43 -0.25
CA ARG A 154 5.66 -9.92 1.12
C ARG A 154 6.77 -10.97 1.19
N THR A 155 7.65 -10.83 2.19
CA THR A 155 8.71 -11.79 2.51
C THR A 155 8.73 -12.06 4.00
N ILE A 156 9.53 -13.04 4.44
CA ILE A 156 9.72 -13.31 5.86
C ILE A 156 10.87 -12.45 6.38
N TYR A 157 10.58 -11.65 7.39
CA TYR A 157 11.57 -11.06 8.28
C TYR A 157 11.84 -12.01 9.45
N TYR A 158 13.10 -12.12 9.86
CA TYR A 158 13.47 -12.94 11.00
C TYR A 158 14.64 -12.34 11.78
N ARG A 159 14.72 -12.70 13.05
CA ARG A 159 15.78 -12.32 13.99
C ARG A 159 16.91 -13.34 13.92
N LYS A 160 18.03 -13.02 13.28
CA LYS A 160 19.21 -13.90 13.14
C LYS A 160 19.74 -14.41 14.48
N ASP A 161 19.79 -13.53 15.49
CA ASP A 161 20.23 -13.88 16.85
C ASP A 161 19.31 -14.88 17.53
N VAL A 162 18.00 -14.73 17.39
CA VAL A 162 17.02 -15.65 17.96
C VAL A 162 17.10 -17.03 17.31
N TYR A 163 17.20 -17.08 15.98
CA TYR A 163 17.39 -18.33 15.23
C TYR A 163 18.69 -19.02 15.61
N LYS A 164 19.81 -18.28 15.76
CA LYS A 164 21.10 -18.81 16.21
C LYS A 164 20.99 -19.41 17.63
N ARG A 165 20.37 -18.69 18.57
CA ARG A 165 20.19 -19.17 19.96
C ARG A 165 19.34 -20.43 20.04
N ALA A 166 18.38 -20.61 19.13
CA ALA A 166 17.54 -21.81 19.04
C ALA A 166 18.22 -22.97 18.28
N GLY A 167 19.43 -22.81 17.77
CA GLY A 167 20.11 -23.80 16.93
C GLY A 167 19.38 -24.03 15.58
N VAL A 168 18.69 -23.00 15.07
CA VAL A 168 17.92 -23.09 13.82
C VAL A 168 18.70 -22.41 12.70
N ASN A 169 18.99 -23.16 11.64
CA ASN A 169 19.58 -22.61 10.42
C ASN A 169 18.50 -21.99 9.54
N PRO A 170 18.51 -20.65 9.29
CA PRO A 170 17.51 -19.99 8.46
C PRO A 170 17.44 -20.51 7.02
N GLN A 171 18.59 -20.96 6.46
CA GLN A 171 18.61 -21.48 5.08
C GLN A 171 17.79 -22.77 4.90
N THR A 172 17.63 -23.56 5.96
CA THR A 172 16.80 -24.77 5.96
C THR A 172 15.41 -24.51 6.51
N ALA A 173 15.28 -23.59 7.47
CA ALA A 173 14.02 -23.27 8.13
C ALA A 173 12.95 -22.75 7.14
N PHE A 174 13.33 -21.95 6.16
CA PHE A 174 12.39 -21.34 5.22
C PHE A 174 12.24 -22.13 3.90
N LYS A 175 12.76 -23.36 3.80
CA LYS A 175 12.63 -24.16 2.57
C LYS A 175 11.19 -24.60 2.31
N THR A 176 10.51 -25.15 3.31
CA THR A 176 9.16 -25.71 3.17
C THR A 176 8.27 -25.30 4.34
N TRP A 177 6.96 -25.48 4.19
CA TRP A 177 6.02 -25.30 5.29
C TRP A 177 6.34 -26.17 6.51
N ALA A 178 6.75 -27.42 6.28
CA ALA A 178 7.12 -28.34 7.35
C ALA A 178 8.34 -27.84 8.12
N SER A 179 9.42 -27.46 7.41
CA SER A 179 10.62 -26.92 8.04
C SER A 179 10.37 -25.57 8.72
N PHE A 180 9.52 -24.72 8.15
CA PHE A 180 9.12 -23.45 8.75
C PHE A 180 8.40 -23.67 10.10
N ARG A 181 7.38 -24.52 10.12
CA ARG A 181 6.67 -24.85 11.35
C ARG A 181 7.60 -25.49 12.40
N ALA A 182 8.46 -26.41 11.99
CA ALA A 182 9.45 -27.03 12.90
C ALA A 182 10.42 -26.00 13.48
N ALA A 183 10.89 -25.06 12.68
CA ALA A 183 11.71 -23.94 13.13
C ALA A 183 10.98 -23.10 14.18
N LEU A 184 9.75 -22.65 13.89
CA LEU A 184 8.96 -21.86 14.84
C LEU A 184 8.75 -22.57 16.18
N LEU A 185 8.54 -23.90 16.18
CA LEU A 185 8.42 -24.68 17.41
C LEU A 185 9.70 -24.65 18.23
N LYS A 186 10.88 -24.75 17.60
CA LYS A 186 12.18 -24.64 18.29
C LYS A 186 12.41 -23.25 18.91
N LEU A 187 11.90 -22.18 18.27
CA LEU A 187 12.06 -20.82 18.79
C LEU A 187 11.29 -20.55 20.10
N ARG A 188 10.33 -21.41 20.49
CA ARG A 188 9.50 -21.23 21.70
C ARG A 188 10.31 -21.14 23.00
N SER A 189 11.47 -21.75 23.05
CA SER A 189 12.35 -21.77 24.24
C SER A 189 13.16 -20.47 24.39
N VAL A 190 13.24 -19.64 23.34
CA VAL A 190 14.14 -18.47 23.35
C VAL A 190 13.53 -17.35 24.20
N ARG A 191 14.37 -16.75 25.04
CA ARG A 191 14.04 -15.62 25.91
C ARG A 191 14.89 -14.40 25.54
N ASN A 192 14.41 -13.20 25.81
CA ASN A 192 15.23 -12.00 25.73
C ASN A 192 16.17 -11.88 26.94
N VAL A 193 16.98 -10.84 26.99
CA VAL A 193 17.96 -10.57 28.06
C VAL A 193 17.29 -10.42 29.44
N ASN A 194 16.00 -10.06 29.49
CA ASN A 194 15.22 -9.92 30.72
C ASN A 194 14.41 -11.19 31.07
N GLY A 195 14.72 -12.34 30.47
CA GLY A 195 14.03 -13.61 30.71
C GLY A 195 12.62 -13.71 30.08
N LYS A 196 12.13 -12.66 29.42
CA LYS A 196 10.80 -12.69 28.77
C LYS A 196 10.81 -13.52 27.48
N PRO A 197 9.74 -14.27 27.18
CA PRO A 197 9.64 -15.01 25.91
C PRO A 197 9.73 -14.10 24.70
N ILE A 198 10.50 -14.52 23.68
CA ILE A 198 10.39 -13.95 22.34
C ILE A 198 9.45 -14.85 21.55
N MET A 199 8.31 -14.34 21.14
CA MET A 199 7.35 -15.16 20.42
C MET A 199 7.89 -15.52 19.02
N PRO A 200 7.78 -16.80 18.63
CA PRO A 200 8.34 -17.26 17.36
C PRO A 200 7.75 -16.53 16.14
N PHE A 201 6.45 -16.23 16.15
CA PHE A 201 5.75 -15.64 15.01
C PHE A 201 4.66 -14.66 15.46
N GLY A 202 4.40 -13.64 14.69
CA GLY A 202 3.29 -12.70 14.87
C GLY A 202 2.81 -12.16 13.54
N GLN A 203 1.50 -11.95 13.44
CA GLN A 203 0.85 -11.33 12.30
C GLN A 203 -0.40 -10.60 12.79
N PRO A 204 -0.85 -9.54 12.08
CA PRO A 204 -2.08 -8.86 12.42
C PRO A 204 -3.30 -9.75 12.17
N GLY A 205 -4.40 -9.44 12.85
CA GLY A 205 -5.69 -10.11 12.70
C GLY A 205 -6.70 -9.31 11.88
N LYS A 206 -7.97 -9.39 12.25
CA LYS A 206 -9.11 -8.81 11.53
C LYS A 206 -9.10 -7.28 11.38
N THR A 207 -8.37 -6.58 12.24
CA THR A 207 -8.23 -5.12 12.19
C THR A 207 -7.31 -4.65 11.06
N ALA A 208 -6.44 -5.53 10.54
CA ALA A 208 -5.53 -5.18 9.47
C ALA A 208 -6.23 -5.22 8.12
N TRP A 209 -6.13 -4.14 7.37
CA TRP A 209 -6.69 -4.05 6.02
C TRP A 209 -6.06 -5.06 5.05
N ASP A 210 -4.79 -5.42 5.28
CA ASP A 210 -3.97 -6.29 4.42
C ASP A 210 -3.87 -7.74 4.90
N LEU A 211 -4.73 -8.19 5.83
CA LEU A 211 -4.73 -9.57 6.34
C LEU A 211 -4.80 -10.62 5.21
N VAL A 212 -5.55 -10.34 4.16
CA VAL A 212 -5.69 -11.23 2.99
C VAL A 212 -4.33 -11.47 2.34
N HIS A 213 -3.46 -10.45 2.27
CA HIS A 213 -2.13 -10.56 1.67
C HIS A 213 -1.17 -11.46 2.45
N HIS A 214 -1.41 -11.66 3.73
CA HIS A 214 -0.61 -12.56 4.58
C HIS A 214 -1.05 -14.02 4.50
N ILE A 215 -2.33 -14.28 4.23
CA ILE A 215 -2.90 -15.65 4.20
C ILE A 215 -2.90 -16.24 2.78
N MET A 216 -3.18 -15.43 1.75
CA MET A 216 -3.26 -15.89 0.37
C MET A 216 -2.00 -16.60 -0.16
N PRO A 217 -0.77 -16.23 0.22
CA PRO A 217 0.42 -17.00 -0.14
C PRO A 217 0.34 -18.49 0.24
N PHE A 218 -0.28 -18.80 1.37
CA PHE A 218 -0.49 -20.18 1.81
C PHE A 218 -1.65 -20.85 1.04
N VAL A 219 -2.69 -20.13 0.70
CA VAL A 219 -3.76 -20.64 -0.19
C VAL A 219 -3.17 -21.04 -1.54
N TRP A 220 -2.40 -20.16 -2.18
CA TRP A 220 -1.74 -20.43 -3.46
C TRP A 220 -0.68 -21.54 -3.36
N GLY A 221 0.09 -21.56 -2.27
CA GLY A 221 1.09 -22.59 -1.99
C GLY A 221 0.48 -23.98 -1.82
N ALA A 222 -0.77 -24.08 -1.40
CA ALA A 222 -1.54 -25.32 -1.36
C ALA A 222 -2.18 -25.71 -2.70
N GLY A 223 -2.09 -24.85 -3.73
CA GLY A 223 -2.75 -25.01 -5.03
C GLY A 223 -4.19 -24.48 -5.08
N GLY A 224 -4.62 -23.73 -4.05
CA GLY A 224 -5.90 -23.02 -4.04
C GLY A 224 -5.85 -21.70 -4.80
N ALA A 225 -7.00 -21.04 -4.88
CA ALA A 225 -7.16 -19.72 -5.47
C ALA A 225 -8.24 -18.92 -4.72
N GLU A 226 -8.21 -17.62 -4.88
CA GLU A 226 -9.24 -16.71 -4.39
C GLU A 226 -10.55 -16.86 -5.18
N LEU A 227 -10.44 -16.95 -6.51
CA LEU A 227 -11.54 -17.03 -7.46
C LEU A 227 -11.33 -18.20 -8.43
N THR A 228 -12.39 -18.62 -9.08
CA THR A 228 -12.33 -19.51 -10.26
C THR A 228 -11.60 -18.83 -11.42
N LYS A 229 -11.11 -19.60 -12.40
CA LYS A 229 -10.34 -19.08 -13.55
C LYS A 229 -11.08 -18.01 -14.36
N ASN A 230 -12.41 -18.10 -14.43
CA ASN A 230 -13.26 -17.11 -15.12
C ASN A 230 -13.65 -15.92 -14.23
N HIS A 231 -13.17 -15.87 -12.99
CA HIS A 231 -13.43 -14.85 -11.98
C HIS A 231 -14.93 -14.63 -11.64
N ARG A 232 -15.78 -15.63 -11.90
CA ARG A 232 -17.24 -15.52 -11.67
C ARG A 232 -17.67 -16.08 -10.33
N SER A 233 -16.84 -16.86 -9.69
CA SER A 233 -17.15 -17.48 -8.40
C SER A 233 -15.93 -17.52 -7.50
N SER A 234 -16.17 -17.57 -6.20
CA SER A 234 -15.15 -17.79 -5.19
C SER A 234 -14.61 -19.23 -5.24
N ALA A 235 -13.30 -19.38 -5.13
CA ALA A 235 -12.62 -20.67 -4.97
C ALA A 235 -12.04 -20.87 -3.55
N ILE A 236 -12.33 -19.95 -2.62
CA ILE A 236 -11.71 -19.91 -1.30
C ILE A 236 -12.13 -21.08 -0.38
N ALA A 237 -13.23 -21.74 -0.67
CA ALA A 237 -13.69 -22.92 0.05
C ALA A 237 -13.26 -24.26 -0.62
N SER A 238 -12.38 -24.24 -1.61
CA SER A 238 -11.81 -25.46 -2.22
C SER A 238 -10.95 -26.22 -1.20
N PRO A 239 -10.79 -27.56 -1.36
CA PRO A 239 -9.95 -28.36 -0.47
C PRO A 239 -8.51 -27.83 -0.36
N GLN A 240 -7.97 -27.29 -1.44
CA GLN A 240 -6.64 -26.70 -1.49
C GLN A 240 -6.59 -25.39 -0.69
N ALA A 241 -7.57 -24.49 -0.88
CA ALA A 241 -7.65 -23.24 -0.13
C ALA A 241 -7.81 -23.49 1.37
N ILE A 242 -8.71 -24.42 1.75
CA ILE A 242 -8.88 -24.85 3.14
C ILE A 242 -7.55 -25.33 3.74
N ARG A 243 -6.76 -26.12 2.99
CA ARG A 243 -5.44 -26.59 3.44
C ARG A 243 -4.49 -25.44 3.73
N GLY A 244 -4.45 -24.43 2.84
CA GLY A 244 -3.59 -23.26 3.00
C GLY A 244 -3.96 -22.40 4.19
N VAL A 245 -5.24 -22.07 4.34
CA VAL A 245 -5.76 -21.30 5.48
C VAL A 245 -5.53 -22.06 6.79
N LYS A 246 -5.83 -23.36 6.78
CA LYS A 246 -5.64 -24.19 7.98
C LYS A 246 -4.18 -24.28 8.39
N TYR A 247 -3.24 -24.43 7.46
CA TYR A 247 -1.81 -24.41 7.79
C TYR A 247 -1.42 -23.13 8.54
N PHE A 248 -1.84 -21.96 8.04
CA PHE A 248 -1.54 -20.68 8.68
C PHE A 248 -2.21 -20.56 10.05
N SER A 249 -3.50 -20.87 10.15
CA SER A 249 -4.23 -20.75 11.41
C SER A 249 -3.81 -21.77 12.46
N ASP A 250 -3.29 -22.96 12.09
CA ASP A 250 -2.74 -23.96 13.00
C ASP A 250 -1.50 -23.48 13.77
N LEU A 251 -0.83 -22.43 13.30
CA LEU A 251 0.29 -21.82 14.02
C LEU A 251 -0.17 -21.15 15.33
N VAL A 252 -1.43 -20.72 15.41
CA VAL A 252 -1.97 -20.05 16.60
C VAL A 252 -2.09 -21.02 17.78
N PRO A 253 -2.83 -22.16 17.69
CA PRO A 253 -2.92 -23.13 18.79
C PRO A 253 -1.63 -23.93 19.01
N ALA A 254 -0.69 -23.94 18.04
CA ALA A 254 0.63 -24.53 18.24
C ALA A 254 1.51 -23.78 19.25
N GLY A 255 1.05 -22.63 19.76
CA GLY A 255 1.76 -21.82 20.74
C GLY A 255 3.01 -21.13 20.19
N VAL A 256 3.09 -20.95 18.87
CA VAL A 256 4.19 -20.21 18.22
C VAL A 256 3.78 -18.79 17.83
N PHE A 257 2.50 -18.47 17.93
CA PHE A 257 1.93 -17.20 17.48
C PHE A 257 1.71 -16.23 18.64
N LEU A 258 2.10 -14.99 18.49
CA LEU A 258 1.79 -13.95 19.48
C LEU A 258 0.31 -13.58 19.38
N LYS A 259 -0.53 -14.11 20.26
CA LYS A 259 -1.99 -13.93 20.21
C LYS A 259 -2.41 -12.45 20.27
N SER A 260 -1.73 -11.63 21.06
CA SER A 260 -2.01 -10.19 21.14
C SER A 260 -1.75 -9.43 19.84
N SER A 261 -1.00 -9.99 18.88
CA SER A 261 -0.83 -9.39 17.55
C SER A 261 -2.09 -9.45 16.72
N LEU A 262 -3.00 -10.40 17.00
CA LEU A 262 -4.27 -10.54 16.28
C LEU A 262 -5.26 -9.41 16.56
N GLU A 263 -5.07 -8.64 17.61
CA GLU A 263 -5.88 -7.47 17.96
C GLU A 263 -5.31 -6.16 17.41
N LYS A 264 -4.17 -6.25 16.71
CA LYS A 264 -3.40 -5.11 16.22
C LYS A 264 -3.51 -4.96 14.71
N ASN A 265 -3.31 -3.73 14.23
CA ASN A 265 -3.13 -3.45 12.82
C ASN A 265 -1.68 -3.76 12.36
N ALA A 266 -1.42 -3.70 11.04
CA ALA A 266 -0.13 -4.04 10.49
C ALA A 266 1.04 -3.20 11.03
N PRO A 267 0.97 -1.85 11.13
CA PRO A 267 2.02 -1.03 11.76
C PRO A 267 2.33 -1.44 13.20
N GLN A 268 1.31 -1.71 14.01
CA GLN A 268 1.51 -2.10 15.41
C GLN A 268 2.21 -3.47 15.57
N VAL A 269 1.95 -4.41 14.65
CA VAL A 269 2.68 -5.71 14.65
C VAL A 269 4.11 -5.53 14.16
N GLU A 270 4.35 -4.63 13.21
CA GLU A 270 5.70 -4.23 12.82
C GLU A 270 6.50 -3.67 14.01
N GLU A 271 5.89 -2.80 14.82
CA GLU A 271 6.49 -2.30 16.06
C GLU A 271 6.80 -3.43 17.06
N GLN A 272 5.95 -4.44 17.18
CA GLN A 272 6.25 -5.61 18.01
C GLN A 272 7.48 -6.39 17.51
N PHE A 273 7.69 -6.49 16.20
CA PHE A 273 8.89 -7.08 15.63
C PHE A 273 10.13 -6.19 15.89
N LYS A 274 10.04 -4.90 15.63
CA LYS A 274 11.09 -3.91 15.91
C LYS A 274 11.46 -3.88 17.40
N GLY A 275 10.47 -3.95 18.26
CA GLY A 275 10.62 -4.00 19.73
C GLY A 275 11.10 -5.36 20.26
N GLY A 276 11.38 -6.33 19.39
CA GLY A 276 11.98 -7.61 19.76
C GLY A 276 11.02 -8.61 20.43
N GLN A 277 9.71 -8.37 20.41
CA GLN A 277 8.69 -9.26 20.97
C GLN A 277 8.44 -10.48 20.08
N ILE A 278 8.69 -10.34 18.78
CA ILE A 278 8.44 -11.34 17.72
C ILE A 278 9.76 -11.68 17.04
N ALA A 279 10.02 -12.96 16.81
CA ALA A 279 11.22 -13.46 16.11
C ALA A 279 11.05 -13.52 14.60
N THR A 280 9.82 -13.76 14.11
CA THR A 280 9.51 -13.94 12.69
C THR A 280 8.22 -13.24 12.34
N TRP A 281 8.22 -12.54 11.22
CA TRP A 281 7.08 -11.76 10.74
C TRP A 281 7.05 -11.73 9.19
N ILE A 282 5.86 -11.74 8.59
CA ILE A 282 5.69 -11.54 7.14
C ILE A 282 5.43 -10.06 6.91
N GLY A 283 6.28 -9.40 6.13
CA GLY A 283 6.17 -7.98 5.87
C GLY A 283 6.68 -7.57 4.50
N GLY A 284 6.48 -6.30 4.18
CA GLY A 284 6.94 -5.70 2.93
C GLY A 284 8.33 -5.03 3.05
N PRO A 285 8.86 -4.49 1.95
CA PRO A 285 10.23 -3.99 1.91
C PRO A 285 10.45 -2.66 2.67
N TRP A 286 9.40 -1.93 3.02
CA TRP A 286 9.49 -0.63 3.71
C TRP A 286 10.23 -0.69 5.04
N VAL A 287 10.19 -1.81 5.74
CA VAL A 287 10.91 -2.00 7.00
C VAL A 287 12.42 -1.84 6.82
N LEU A 288 12.97 -2.20 5.66
CA LEU A 288 14.39 -2.05 5.38
C LEU A 288 14.84 -0.58 5.33
N ALA A 289 13.95 0.36 5.02
CA ALA A 289 14.27 1.79 5.09
C ALA A 289 14.48 2.24 6.54
N THR A 290 13.75 1.65 7.47
CA THR A 290 13.83 2.03 8.90
C THR A 290 14.99 1.38 9.64
N VAL A 291 15.49 0.22 9.18
CA VAL A 291 16.64 -0.47 9.80
C VAL A 291 17.90 0.42 9.89
N ASN A 292 18.12 1.25 8.89
CA ASN A 292 19.31 2.11 8.81
C ASN A 292 19.07 3.53 9.39
N ARG A 293 17.88 3.80 9.92
CA ARG A 293 17.55 5.09 10.54
C ARG A 293 17.83 5.04 12.05
N ALA A 294 18.79 5.81 12.49
CA ALA A 294 19.16 5.86 13.93
C ALA A 294 18.03 6.45 14.79
N ASP A 295 17.21 7.31 14.21
CA ASP A 295 16.09 8.03 14.83
C ASP A 295 14.76 7.22 14.87
N ASP A 296 14.70 6.02 14.33
CA ASP A 296 13.53 5.13 14.53
C ASP A 296 13.64 4.41 15.88
N GLU A 297 13.04 5.02 16.90
CA GLU A 297 13.05 4.55 18.30
C GLU A 297 12.27 3.24 18.51
N ALA A 298 11.44 2.82 17.55
CA ALA A 298 10.74 1.54 17.64
C ALA A 298 11.70 0.34 17.62
N TRP A 299 12.91 0.51 17.09
CA TRP A 299 13.91 -0.53 17.03
C TRP A 299 14.69 -0.67 18.32
N VAL A 300 14.55 -1.81 19.00
CA VAL A 300 15.55 -2.19 20.00
C VAL A 300 16.87 -2.53 19.28
N PRO A 301 18.04 -2.13 19.83
CA PRO A 301 19.34 -2.25 19.14
C PRO A 301 19.63 -3.69 18.68
N GLU A 302 19.29 -4.68 19.47
CA GLU A 302 19.54 -6.09 19.16
C GLU A 302 18.67 -6.57 17.98
N ALA A 303 17.39 -6.15 17.90
CA ALA A 303 16.53 -6.48 16.77
C ALA A 303 17.04 -5.83 15.49
N ARG A 304 17.39 -4.55 15.56
CA ARG A 304 17.90 -3.77 14.42
C ARG A 304 19.14 -4.41 13.78
N ARG A 305 20.12 -4.81 14.57
CA ARG A 305 21.37 -5.41 14.08
C ARG A 305 21.19 -6.83 13.52
N ASN A 306 20.13 -7.51 13.89
CA ASN A 306 19.94 -8.93 13.60
C ASN A 306 18.76 -9.22 12.62
N VAL A 307 18.35 -8.23 11.83
CA VAL A 307 17.32 -8.43 10.79
C VAL A 307 17.84 -9.31 9.67
N GLY A 308 17.09 -10.34 9.33
CA GLY A 308 17.25 -11.14 8.12
C GLY A 308 15.97 -11.15 7.30
N VAL A 309 16.11 -11.38 6.00
CA VAL A 309 15.00 -11.53 5.05
C VAL A 309 15.12 -12.86 4.34
N ALA A 310 14.01 -13.57 4.20
CA ALA A 310 13.92 -14.85 3.50
C ALA A 310 12.67 -14.89 2.61
N GLN A 311 12.70 -15.76 1.59
CA GLN A 311 11.53 -16.03 0.77
C GLN A 311 10.43 -16.75 1.60
N MET A 312 9.19 -16.64 1.13
CA MET A 312 8.10 -17.46 1.66
C MET A 312 8.42 -18.95 1.47
N PRO A 313 8.10 -19.80 2.46
CA PRO A 313 8.40 -21.22 2.36
C PRO A 313 7.56 -21.92 1.27
N VAL A 314 8.17 -22.89 0.61
CA VAL A 314 7.52 -23.67 -0.45
C VAL A 314 6.40 -24.52 0.14
N GLY A 315 5.21 -24.42 -0.42
CA GLY A 315 4.04 -25.21 -0.08
C GLY A 315 3.95 -26.53 -0.87
N PRO A 316 2.82 -27.25 -0.74
CA PRO A 316 2.59 -28.55 -1.42
C PRO A 316 2.70 -28.52 -2.95
N THR A 317 2.59 -27.35 -3.57
CA THR A 317 2.77 -27.20 -5.05
C THR A 317 4.21 -27.30 -5.51
N GLY A 318 5.19 -27.37 -4.60
CA GLY A 318 6.61 -27.35 -4.95
C GLY A 318 7.13 -25.94 -5.31
N LYS A 319 6.33 -24.89 -5.10
CA LYS A 319 6.68 -23.49 -5.40
C LYS A 319 6.42 -22.60 -4.19
N PHE A 320 7.18 -21.52 -4.04
CA PHE A 320 6.81 -20.45 -3.14
C PHE A 320 5.84 -19.49 -3.83
N TYR A 321 4.96 -18.91 -3.05
CA TYR A 321 4.06 -17.84 -3.49
C TYR A 321 4.13 -16.69 -2.52
N THR A 322 3.95 -15.49 -3.04
CA THR A 322 3.76 -14.30 -2.24
C THR A 322 2.80 -13.34 -2.93
N PHE A 323 2.24 -12.44 -2.13
CA PHE A 323 1.48 -11.31 -2.68
C PHE A 323 2.45 -10.28 -3.25
N VAL A 324 2.11 -9.75 -4.42
CA VAL A 324 2.74 -8.58 -5.04
C VAL A 324 1.69 -7.50 -5.19
N GLY A 325 1.98 -6.36 -4.63
CA GLY A 325 1.14 -5.18 -4.68
C GLY A 325 1.94 -3.92 -4.92
N GLY A 326 1.54 -2.88 -4.22
CA GLY A 326 2.10 -1.55 -4.30
C GLY A 326 1.01 -0.51 -4.45
N SER A 327 1.34 0.61 -5.06
CA SER A 327 0.37 1.68 -5.30
C SER A 327 0.50 2.26 -6.70
N ASN A 328 -0.65 2.67 -7.19
CA ASN A 328 -0.80 3.40 -8.44
C ASN A 328 -1.25 4.84 -8.16
N LEU A 329 -1.04 5.73 -9.13
CA LEU A 329 -1.57 7.09 -9.15
C LEU A 329 -2.79 7.15 -10.06
N MET A 330 -3.85 7.79 -9.58
CA MET A 330 -5.11 7.98 -10.30
C MET A 330 -5.45 9.48 -10.37
N VAL A 331 -6.07 9.91 -11.47
CA VAL A 331 -6.58 11.28 -11.65
C VAL A 331 -8.09 11.24 -11.47
N PHE A 332 -8.65 12.08 -10.61
CA PHE A 332 -10.10 12.20 -10.50
C PHE A 332 -10.70 12.87 -11.72
N LYS A 333 -11.85 12.37 -12.14
CA LYS A 333 -12.58 12.90 -13.32
C LYS A 333 -13.11 14.32 -13.09
N SER A 334 -13.41 14.66 -11.84
CA SER A 334 -13.85 15.97 -11.40
C SER A 334 -12.75 17.03 -11.38
N SER A 335 -11.45 16.64 -11.46
CA SER A 335 -10.36 17.61 -11.52
C SER A 335 -10.51 18.55 -12.71
N SER A 336 -10.38 19.86 -12.47
CA SER A 336 -10.29 20.89 -13.50
C SER A 336 -8.89 20.99 -14.13
N HIS A 337 -7.88 20.36 -13.52
CA HIS A 337 -6.46 20.43 -13.88
C HIS A 337 -5.90 19.08 -14.38
N LYS A 338 -6.68 18.34 -15.21
CA LYS A 338 -6.31 17.00 -15.69
C LYS A 338 -4.98 16.93 -16.43
N ASN A 339 -4.61 17.98 -17.16
CA ASN A 339 -3.35 18.04 -17.90
C ASN A 339 -2.17 18.22 -16.96
N GLU A 340 -2.30 19.10 -15.99
CA GLU A 340 -1.31 19.38 -14.95
C GLU A 340 -1.16 18.16 -14.02
N ALA A 341 -2.26 17.53 -13.65
CA ALA A 341 -2.28 16.27 -12.89
C ALA A 341 -1.54 15.16 -13.64
N PHE A 342 -1.71 15.04 -14.95
CA PHE A 342 -0.96 14.07 -15.74
C PHE A 342 0.53 14.47 -15.89
N ARG A 343 0.87 15.76 -15.97
CA ARG A 343 2.28 16.22 -15.93
C ARG A 343 2.95 15.82 -14.62
N LEU A 344 2.25 15.95 -13.50
CA LEU A 344 2.73 15.46 -12.21
C LEU A 344 2.98 13.95 -12.22
N ILE A 345 2.02 13.14 -12.71
CA ILE A 345 2.17 11.70 -12.86
C ILE A 345 3.35 11.36 -13.78
N GLN A 346 3.52 12.10 -14.86
CA GLN A 346 4.62 11.93 -15.81
C GLN A 346 5.98 12.15 -15.14
N TYR A 347 6.11 13.21 -14.33
CA TYR A 347 7.29 13.47 -13.52
C TYR A 347 7.55 12.34 -12.52
N LEU A 348 6.54 11.94 -11.74
CA LEU A 348 6.63 10.87 -10.77
C LEU A 348 6.90 9.49 -11.42
N SER A 349 6.68 9.34 -12.73
CA SER A 349 6.99 8.15 -13.52
C SER A 349 8.40 8.12 -14.08
N GLN A 350 9.22 9.15 -13.89
CA GLN A 350 10.63 9.12 -14.33
C GLN A 350 11.42 8.08 -13.55
N ASN A 351 12.34 7.38 -14.20
CA ASN A 351 13.13 6.29 -13.58
C ASN A 351 13.88 6.75 -12.32
N THR A 352 14.49 7.93 -12.38
CA THR A 352 15.23 8.53 -11.25
C THR A 352 14.30 8.93 -10.11
N VAL A 353 13.15 9.52 -10.42
CA VAL A 353 12.17 9.96 -9.42
C VAL A 353 11.53 8.76 -8.71
N GLN A 354 11.08 7.73 -9.45
CA GLN A 354 10.57 6.50 -8.84
C GLN A 354 11.62 5.82 -7.97
N ARG A 355 12.87 5.75 -8.43
CA ARG A 355 13.95 5.14 -7.65
C ARG A 355 14.24 5.90 -6.36
N ASN A 356 14.34 7.23 -6.44
CA ASN A 356 14.62 8.05 -5.27
C ASN A 356 13.48 7.94 -4.22
N TYR A 357 12.24 8.06 -4.67
CA TYR A 357 11.09 7.92 -3.76
C TYR A 357 10.98 6.50 -3.18
N ALA A 358 11.15 5.47 -4.01
CA ALA A 358 11.13 4.09 -3.55
C ALA A 358 12.21 3.81 -2.49
N ARG A 359 13.40 4.39 -2.62
CA ARG A 359 14.47 4.27 -1.61
C ARG A 359 14.10 4.93 -0.28
N ILE A 360 13.48 6.11 -0.33
CA ILE A 360 13.04 6.81 0.88
C ILE A 360 12.01 5.96 1.62
N MET A 361 11.05 5.40 0.91
CA MET A 361 10.00 4.56 1.50
C MET A 361 10.42 3.12 1.79
N GLY A 362 11.56 2.66 1.26
CA GLY A 362 11.95 1.24 1.29
C GLY A 362 11.21 0.34 0.30
N MET A 363 10.40 0.90 -0.59
CA MET A 363 9.67 0.17 -1.64
C MET A 363 10.53 -0.11 -2.87
N PHE A 364 9.93 -0.69 -3.90
CA PHE A 364 10.55 -0.87 -5.21
C PHE A 364 9.89 0.02 -6.26
N PRO A 365 10.64 0.58 -7.21
CA PRO A 365 10.05 1.25 -8.36
C PRO A 365 9.13 0.30 -9.12
N ALA A 366 8.01 0.80 -9.62
CA ALA A 366 7.13 -0.01 -10.47
C ALA A 366 7.73 -0.23 -11.88
N ARG A 367 8.54 0.69 -12.38
CA ARG A 367 9.18 0.59 -13.70
C ARG A 367 10.31 -0.44 -13.71
N LEU A 368 10.39 -1.25 -14.76
CA LEU A 368 11.32 -2.38 -14.89
C LEU A 368 12.80 -2.02 -14.72
N VAL A 369 13.25 -0.91 -15.34
CA VAL A 369 14.67 -0.53 -15.31
C VAL A 369 15.11 -0.17 -13.89
N PRO A 370 14.52 0.81 -13.20
CA PRO A 370 14.93 1.14 -11.84
C PRO A 370 14.60 0.02 -10.84
N GLN A 371 13.55 -0.78 -11.06
CA GLN A 371 13.22 -1.94 -10.22
C GLN A 371 14.35 -2.97 -10.21
N ARG A 372 14.91 -3.31 -11.38
CA ARG A 372 16.05 -4.22 -11.51
C ARG A 372 17.31 -3.65 -10.85
N GLN A 373 17.55 -2.34 -10.98
CA GLN A 373 18.68 -1.68 -10.32
C GLN A 373 18.58 -1.78 -8.80
N GLU A 374 17.40 -1.52 -8.23
CA GLU A 374 17.18 -1.65 -6.78
C GLU A 374 17.27 -3.12 -6.32
N GLY A 375 16.77 -4.06 -7.10
CA GLY A 375 16.83 -5.49 -6.81
C GLY A 375 18.26 -6.04 -6.71
N ASN A 376 19.22 -5.41 -7.37
CA ASN A 376 20.62 -5.83 -7.36
C ASN A 376 21.49 -5.11 -6.30
N ARG A 377 20.90 -4.24 -5.47
CA ARG A 377 21.63 -3.39 -4.53
C ARG A 377 22.30 -4.17 -3.39
N ASN A 378 21.62 -5.14 -2.81
CA ASN A 378 22.11 -6.00 -1.72
C ASN A 378 21.29 -7.29 -1.59
N ALA A 379 21.69 -8.19 -0.71
CA ALA A 379 21.03 -9.49 -0.52
C ALA A 379 19.54 -9.38 -0.14
N ASN A 380 19.19 -8.44 0.77
CA ASN A 380 17.79 -8.23 1.16
C ASN A 380 16.96 -7.68 0.00
N SER A 381 17.49 -6.70 -0.74
CA SER A 381 16.83 -6.18 -1.95
C SER A 381 16.66 -7.27 -3.01
N LYS A 382 17.66 -8.15 -3.20
CA LYS A 382 17.56 -9.29 -4.11
C LYS A 382 16.44 -10.25 -3.73
N ALA A 383 16.27 -10.52 -2.42
CA ALA A 383 15.16 -11.37 -1.95
C ALA A 383 13.79 -10.77 -2.31
N PHE A 384 13.56 -9.49 -2.05
CA PHE A 384 12.32 -8.81 -2.44
C PHE A 384 12.12 -8.75 -3.95
N TYR A 385 13.17 -8.48 -4.72
CA TYR A 385 13.07 -8.46 -6.18
C TYR A 385 12.68 -9.82 -6.76
N GLN A 386 13.21 -10.93 -6.23
CA GLN A 386 12.78 -12.27 -6.61
C GLN A 386 11.32 -12.52 -6.21
N ALA A 387 10.91 -12.06 -5.03
CA ALA A 387 9.52 -12.16 -4.59
C ALA A 387 8.58 -11.39 -5.54
N ILE A 388 8.93 -10.17 -5.96
CA ILE A 388 8.17 -9.38 -6.95
C ILE A 388 8.05 -10.11 -8.29
N LYS A 389 9.14 -10.73 -8.77
CA LYS A 389 9.15 -11.43 -10.06
C LYS A 389 8.26 -12.68 -10.10
N HIS A 390 8.12 -13.36 -8.96
CA HIS A 390 7.45 -14.66 -8.86
C HIS A 390 6.15 -14.62 -8.04
N GLY A 391 5.80 -13.45 -7.52
CA GLY A 391 4.59 -13.26 -6.75
C GLY A 391 3.33 -13.10 -7.61
N ARG A 392 2.18 -13.02 -6.95
CA ARG A 392 0.86 -12.92 -7.56
C ARG A 392 0.15 -11.64 -7.12
N THR A 393 -0.64 -11.09 -8.02
CA THR A 393 -1.65 -10.06 -7.76
C THR A 393 -3.03 -10.70 -7.85
N TYR A 394 -4.07 -9.97 -7.46
CA TYR A 394 -5.46 -10.42 -7.61
C TYR A 394 -6.04 -10.05 -8.98
N ALA A 395 -7.21 -10.62 -9.28
CA ALA A 395 -7.93 -10.35 -10.52
C ALA A 395 -8.37 -8.88 -10.58
N PRO A 396 -8.16 -8.17 -11.70
CA PRO A 396 -8.53 -6.77 -11.86
C PRO A 396 -10.03 -6.60 -12.17
N ILE A 397 -10.90 -7.07 -11.27
CA ILE A 397 -12.37 -7.00 -11.40
C ILE A 397 -12.96 -5.97 -10.44
N ALA A 398 -14.06 -5.34 -10.81
CA ALA A 398 -14.74 -4.32 -10.02
C ALA A 398 -15.11 -4.82 -8.60
N SER A 399 -15.58 -6.04 -8.50
CA SER A 399 -16.02 -6.64 -7.23
C SER A 399 -14.86 -7.06 -6.30
N TRP A 400 -13.58 -6.95 -6.72
CA TRP A 400 -12.48 -7.46 -5.90
C TRP A 400 -12.38 -6.77 -4.54
N GLY A 401 -12.48 -5.44 -4.48
CA GLY A 401 -12.41 -4.72 -3.20
C GLY A 401 -13.45 -5.21 -2.17
N PRO A 402 -14.74 -5.27 -2.48
CA PRO A 402 -15.75 -5.88 -1.62
C PRO A 402 -15.47 -7.35 -1.27
N VAL A 403 -15.03 -8.17 -2.23
CA VAL A 403 -14.66 -9.58 -2.00
C VAL A 403 -13.47 -9.70 -1.06
N GLU A 404 -12.45 -8.89 -1.24
CA GLU A 404 -11.27 -8.84 -0.37
C GLU A 404 -11.66 -8.51 1.08
N ASN A 405 -12.59 -7.56 1.27
CA ASN A 405 -13.08 -7.22 2.60
C ASN A 405 -13.89 -8.36 3.26
N ALA A 406 -14.70 -9.07 2.48
CA ALA A 406 -15.40 -10.27 2.97
C ALA A 406 -14.38 -11.36 3.40
N TYR A 407 -13.36 -11.62 2.60
CA TYR A 407 -12.29 -12.56 2.96
C TYR A 407 -11.52 -12.12 4.20
N LYS A 408 -11.18 -10.85 4.30
CA LYS A 408 -10.51 -10.27 5.49
C LYS A 408 -11.29 -10.59 6.76
N THR A 409 -12.60 -10.32 6.76
CA THR A 409 -13.49 -10.56 7.90
C THR A 409 -13.48 -12.04 8.29
N ARG A 410 -13.66 -12.94 7.32
CA ARG A 410 -13.72 -14.40 7.58
C ARG A 410 -12.38 -15.00 7.99
N PHE A 411 -11.27 -14.54 7.42
CA PHE A 411 -9.94 -14.93 7.87
C PHE A 411 -9.67 -14.44 9.29
N GLY A 412 -10.10 -13.23 9.63
CA GLY A 412 -10.03 -12.70 10.99
C GLY A 412 -10.79 -13.59 11.98
N ASN A 413 -12.03 -13.97 11.65
CA ASN A 413 -12.83 -14.88 12.49
C ASN A 413 -12.12 -16.23 12.71
N ILE A 414 -11.49 -16.79 11.67
CA ILE A 414 -10.73 -18.04 11.79
C ILE A 414 -9.57 -17.88 12.78
N LEU A 415 -8.87 -16.75 12.74
CA LEU A 415 -7.76 -16.48 13.66
C LEU A 415 -8.24 -16.23 15.09
N ASP A 416 -9.35 -15.54 15.28
CA ASP A 416 -9.99 -15.35 16.59
C ASP A 416 -10.39 -16.71 17.20
N ILE A 417 -11.04 -17.58 16.40
CA ILE A 417 -11.39 -18.94 16.81
C ILE A 417 -10.12 -19.73 17.18
N ALA A 418 -9.07 -19.63 16.37
CA ALA A 418 -7.79 -20.30 16.64
C ALA A 418 -7.08 -19.78 17.90
N ALA A 419 -7.29 -18.52 18.26
CA ALA A 419 -6.78 -17.91 19.48
C ALA A 419 -7.61 -18.28 20.74
N GLY A 420 -8.79 -18.90 20.56
CA GLY A 420 -9.72 -19.20 21.65
C GLY A 420 -10.64 -18.03 22.01
N GLN A 421 -10.74 -17.00 21.15
CA GLN A 421 -11.59 -15.82 21.32
C GLN A 421 -12.95 -15.97 20.61
N GLY A 422 -13.13 -17.02 19.79
CA GLY A 422 -14.37 -17.30 19.09
C GLY A 422 -15.41 -18.02 19.95
N ARG A 423 -16.67 -17.97 19.48
CA ARG A 423 -17.80 -18.68 20.13
C ARG A 423 -17.76 -20.21 19.95
N VAL A 424 -16.91 -20.70 19.05
CA VAL A 424 -16.77 -22.12 18.72
C VAL A 424 -15.32 -22.57 18.93
N SER A 425 -15.13 -23.83 19.29
CA SER A 425 -13.79 -24.42 19.42
C SER A 425 -13.09 -24.53 18.08
N TYR A 426 -11.78 -24.27 18.07
CA TYR A 426 -10.98 -24.37 16.86
C TYR A 426 -10.95 -25.82 16.36
N SER A 427 -11.35 -26.00 15.13
CA SER A 427 -11.39 -27.31 14.46
C SER A 427 -11.32 -27.13 12.94
N ARG A 428 -11.10 -28.23 12.22
CA ARG A 428 -11.19 -28.22 10.75
C ARG A 428 -12.58 -27.78 10.27
N SER A 429 -13.64 -28.24 10.92
CA SER A 429 -15.03 -27.87 10.58
C SER A 429 -15.29 -26.38 10.78
N ALA A 430 -14.78 -25.77 11.85
CA ALA A 430 -14.89 -24.33 12.08
C ALA A 430 -14.23 -23.53 10.94
N VAL A 431 -13.01 -23.89 10.54
CA VAL A 431 -12.33 -23.27 9.39
C VAL A 431 -13.13 -23.44 8.09
N VAL A 432 -13.62 -24.64 7.82
CA VAL A 432 -14.44 -24.94 6.62
C VAL A 432 -15.70 -24.10 6.60
N ASN A 433 -16.40 -23.95 7.74
CA ASN A 433 -17.66 -23.17 7.83
C ASN A 433 -17.41 -21.68 7.55
N GLU A 434 -16.37 -21.09 8.10
CA GLU A 434 -15.98 -19.70 7.81
C GLU A 434 -15.61 -19.51 6.35
N LEU A 435 -14.85 -20.44 5.73
CA LEU A 435 -14.49 -20.34 4.32
C LEU A 435 -15.68 -20.56 3.39
N ARG A 436 -16.64 -21.41 3.74
CA ARG A 436 -17.92 -21.53 3.01
C ARG A 436 -18.76 -20.26 3.12
N ALA A 437 -18.77 -19.62 4.29
CA ALA A 437 -19.42 -18.32 4.46
C ALA A 437 -18.74 -17.25 3.62
N ALA A 438 -17.40 -17.19 3.64
CA ALA A 438 -16.61 -16.32 2.76
C ALA A 438 -16.96 -16.52 1.27
N ALA A 439 -17.07 -17.77 0.84
CA ALA A 439 -17.41 -18.10 -0.54
C ALA A 439 -18.84 -17.66 -0.92
N ARG A 440 -19.83 -17.84 -0.04
CA ARG A 440 -21.21 -17.36 -0.27
C ARG A 440 -21.25 -15.85 -0.40
N GLU A 441 -20.65 -15.10 0.54
CA GLU A 441 -20.60 -13.64 0.51
C GLU A 441 -19.90 -13.15 -0.77
N ALA A 442 -18.76 -13.71 -1.10
CA ALA A 442 -18.03 -13.36 -2.31
C ALA A 442 -18.86 -13.65 -3.58
N ASN A 443 -19.59 -14.77 -3.65
CA ASN A 443 -20.42 -15.09 -4.81
C ASN A 443 -21.59 -14.11 -4.97
N THR A 444 -22.21 -13.66 -3.87
CA THR A 444 -23.21 -12.60 -3.91
C THR A 444 -22.63 -11.30 -4.48
N LEU A 445 -21.44 -10.89 -4.02
CA LEU A 445 -20.77 -9.69 -4.53
C LEU A 445 -20.33 -9.82 -6.00
N LEU A 446 -19.92 -11.02 -6.41
CA LEU A 446 -19.54 -11.31 -7.80
C LEU A 446 -20.74 -11.36 -8.76
N SER A 447 -21.95 -11.63 -8.29
CA SER A 447 -23.17 -11.64 -9.11
C SER A 447 -23.77 -10.24 -9.37
N GLN A 448 -23.36 -9.23 -8.62
CA GLN A 448 -23.81 -7.84 -8.73
C GLN A 448 -23.03 -7.02 -9.80
N ARG A 449 -22.53 -7.67 -10.83
CA ARG A 449 -21.71 -7.06 -11.91
C ARG A 449 -22.56 -6.27 -12.90
#